data_7b09bc9efc14509b6bf78200264d7efd
#
_entry.id   7b09bc9efc14509b6bf78200264d7efd
#
_cell.length_a   1.000
_cell.length_b   1.000
_cell.length_c   1.000
_cell.angle_alpha   90.00
_cell.angle_beta   90.00
_cell.angle_gamma   90.00
#
_symmetry.space_group_name_H-M   'P 1'
#
loop_
_entity.id
_entity.type
_entity.pdbx_description
1 polymer ?
#
loop_
_entity_poly.entity_id
_entity_poly.type
_entity_poly.pdbx_seq_one_letter_code
_entity_poly.pdbx_strand_id
1 'polypeptide(L)'
;MASRQFVIIGLGNSANYLARHLTSLGHDIMVIDSHPEKVQDFASMVSQAVVADSTRKKQLASIPSLTKADSVIVCIGSNLEASLLTILNLKELGVKHIIAKSSSAEHTSILEKLGVTDIFHPER
;
A
#
# COMPACT_ATOMS: atom_id res chain seq x y z
N MET A 1 -5.49 -7.34 -22.49
CA MET A 1 -5.71 -7.57 -21.07
C MET A 1 -6.16 -6.28 -20.38
N ALA A 2 -7.19 -6.37 -19.59
CA ALA A 2 -7.71 -5.18 -18.92
C ALA A 2 -6.71 -4.69 -17.88
N SER A 3 -6.55 -3.39 -17.77
CA SER A 3 -5.72 -2.82 -16.73
C SER A 3 -6.45 -2.90 -15.40
N ARG A 4 -5.68 -3.00 -14.33
CA ARG A 4 -6.19 -2.99 -12.98
C ARG A 4 -5.69 -1.77 -12.26
N GLN A 5 -6.33 -1.48 -11.13
CA GLN A 5 -5.96 -0.32 -10.32
C GLN A 5 -5.40 -0.81 -9.00
N PHE A 6 -4.18 -0.41 -8.71
CA PHE A 6 -3.50 -0.76 -7.47
C PHE A 6 -3.14 0.48 -6.70
N VAL A 7 -3.20 0.38 -5.38
CA VAL A 7 -2.72 1.44 -4.49
C VAL A 7 -1.56 0.86 -3.70
N ILE A 8 -0.45 1.60 -3.65
CA ILE A 8 0.73 1.19 -2.88
C ILE A 8 0.92 2.20 -1.77
N ILE A 9 0.93 1.73 -0.53
CA ILE A 9 1.11 2.58 0.64
C ILE A 9 2.46 2.26 1.28
N GLY A 10 3.29 3.28 1.46
CA GLY A 10 4.63 3.12 2.02
C GLY A 10 5.65 2.98 0.90
N LEU A 11 6.45 4.03 0.69
CA LEU A 11 7.28 4.13 -0.52
C LEU A 11 8.76 3.91 -0.21
N GLY A 12 9.11 2.67 0.10
CA GLY A 12 10.50 2.24 0.21
C GLY A 12 10.94 1.48 -1.03
N ASN A 13 11.98 0.67 -0.89
CA ASN A 13 12.55 -0.07 -2.03
C ASN A 13 11.58 -1.06 -2.64
N SER A 14 10.83 -1.79 -1.81
CA SER A 14 9.85 -2.74 -2.32
C SER A 14 8.79 -2.06 -3.16
N ALA A 15 8.32 -0.90 -2.70
CA ALA A 15 7.29 -0.15 -3.41
C ALA A 15 7.81 0.33 -4.76
N ASN A 16 9.07 0.77 -4.82
CA ASN A 16 9.65 1.21 -6.08
C ASN A 16 9.65 0.08 -7.11
N TYR A 17 10.09 -1.09 -6.69
CA TYR A 17 10.10 -2.26 -7.56
C TYR A 17 8.70 -2.63 -8.03
N LEU A 18 7.75 -2.68 -7.09
CA LEU A 18 6.37 -3.02 -7.43
C LEU A 18 5.74 -2.02 -8.39
N ALA A 19 5.93 -0.73 -8.11
CA ALA A 19 5.35 0.31 -8.95
C ALA A 19 5.88 0.23 -10.37
N ARG A 20 7.19 0.03 -10.53
CA ARG A 20 7.77 -0.11 -11.86
C ARG A 20 7.23 -1.32 -12.59
N HIS A 21 7.17 -2.44 -11.88
CA HIS A 21 6.73 -3.69 -12.50
C HIS A 21 5.26 -3.62 -12.92
N LEU A 22 4.39 -3.17 -12.03
CA LEU A 22 2.96 -3.10 -12.34
C LEU A 22 2.67 -2.07 -13.42
N THR A 23 3.39 -0.96 -13.41
CA THR A 23 3.26 0.04 -14.47
C THR A 23 3.66 -0.54 -15.82
N SER A 24 4.76 -1.32 -15.84
CA SER A 24 5.22 -1.93 -17.10
C SER A 24 4.22 -2.94 -17.64
N LEU A 25 3.35 -3.47 -16.80
CA LEU A 25 2.29 -4.39 -17.22
C LEU A 25 1.02 -3.65 -17.66
N GLY A 26 1.03 -2.33 -17.63
CA GLY A 26 -0.11 -1.53 -18.10
C GLY A 26 -1.16 -1.23 -17.05
N HIS A 27 -0.85 -1.43 -15.77
CA HIS A 27 -1.80 -1.14 -14.70
C HIS A 27 -1.71 0.30 -14.23
N ASP A 28 -2.79 0.80 -13.65
CA ASP A 28 -2.84 2.12 -13.06
C ASP A 28 -2.44 2.03 -11.60
N ILE A 29 -1.48 2.86 -11.20
CA ILE A 29 -0.92 2.80 -9.86
C ILE A 29 -1.11 4.15 -9.17
N MET A 30 -1.66 4.11 -7.94
CA MET A 30 -1.64 5.25 -7.04
C MET A 30 -0.69 4.94 -5.90
N VAL A 31 0.17 5.89 -5.55
CA VAL A 31 1.07 5.71 -4.41
C VAL A 31 0.70 6.69 -3.30
N ILE A 32 0.90 6.27 -2.06
CA ILE A 32 0.59 7.07 -0.87
C ILE A 32 1.74 6.95 0.12
N ASP A 33 2.21 8.08 0.61
CA ASP A 33 3.21 8.12 1.67
C ASP A 33 3.09 9.45 2.40
N SER A 34 3.51 9.49 3.64
CA SER A 34 3.45 10.72 4.43
C SER A 34 4.61 11.67 4.14
N HIS A 35 5.64 11.21 3.44
CA HIS A 35 6.83 12.01 3.13
C HIS A 35 6.72 12.60 1.73
N PRO A 36 6.57 13.92 1.61
CA PRO A 36 6.41 14.52 0.28
C PRO A 36 7.53 14.22 -0.69
N GLU A 37 8.77 14.11 -0.22
CA GLU A 37 9.90 13.83 -1.11
C GLU A 37 9.76 12.47 -1.77
N LYS A 38 9.34 11.47 -0.98
CA LYS A 38 9.17 10.12 -1.53
C LYS A 38 8.04 10.09 -2.55
N VAL A 39 6.95 10.79 -2.25
CA VAL A 39 5.82 10.87 -3.18
C VAL A 39 6.26 11.53 -4.48
N GLN A 40 7.04 12.60 -4.38
CA GLN A 40 7.52 13.31 -5.55
C GLN A 40 8.38 12.41 -6.45
N ASP A 41 9.19 11.54 -5.85
CA ASP A 41 10.04 10.63 -6.61
C ASP A 41 9.24 9.65 -7.47
N PHE A 42 8.01 9.34 -7.07
CA PHE A 42 7.17 8.40 -7.81
C PHE A 42 6.24 9.10 -8.81
N ALA A 43 6.09 10.42 -8.72
CA ALA A 43 5.03 11.14 -9.42
C ALA A 43 5.08 10.96 -10.93
N SER A 44 6.28 10.89 -11.51
CA SER A 44 6.40 10.77 -12.96
C SER A 44 6.18 9.34 -13.47
N MET A 45 6.20 8.36 -12.57
CA MET A 45 6.11 6.96 -12.94
C MET A 45 4.69 6.39 -12.82
N VAL A 46 3.88 6.98 -11.93
CA VAL A 46 2.58 6.42 -11.57
C VAL A 46 1.45 7.33 -12.01
N SER A 47 0.23 6.80 -11.98
CA SER A 47 -0.95 7.57 -12.38
C SER A 47 -1.28 8.66 -11.39
N GLN A 48 -1.05 8.42 -10.11
CA GLN A 48 -1.41 9.36 -9.06
C GLN A 48 -0.49 9.18 -7.85
N ALA A 49 -0.02 10.27 -7.29
CA ALA A 49 0.87 10.24 -6.13
C ALA A 49 0.29 11.18 -5.07
N VAL A 50 0.04 10.64 -3.87
CA VAL A 50 -0.68 11.34 -2.82
C VAL A 50 0.13 11.38 -1.54
N VAL A 51 0.24 12.56 -0.93
CA VAL A 51 0.85 12.70 0.39
C VAL A 51 -0.25 12.53 1.43
N ALA A 52 -0.14 11.48 2.23
CA ALA A 52 -1.09 11.23 3.31
C ALA A 52 -0.46 10.30 4.33
N ASP A 53 -0.86 10.48 5.59
CA ASP A 53 -0.44 9.59 6.67
C ASP A 53 -1.48 8.48 6.82
N SER A 54 -1.11 7.28 6.41
CA SER A 54 -2.03 6.15 6.39
C SER A 54 -2.39 5.64 7.79
N THR A 55 -1.65 6.07 8.83
CA THR A 55 -2.03 5.73 10.20
C THR A 55 -3.18 6.59 10.71
N ARG A 56 -3.56 7.60 9.95
CA ARG A 56 -4.67 8.48 10.32
C ARG A 56 -5.85 8.21 9.39
N LYS A 57 -6.87 7.59 9.96
CA LYS A 57 -8.02 7.13 9.19
C LYS A 57 -8.67 8.24 8.37
N LYS A 58 -8.76 9.44 8.93
CA LYS A 58 -9.39 10.56 8.22
C LYS A 58 -8.64 10.92 6.94
N GLN A 59 -7.31 10.79 6.95
CA GLN A 59 -6.53 11.09 5.75
C GLN A 59 -6.78 10.06 4.66
N LEU A 60 -6.85 8.78 5.01
CA LEU A 60 -7.20 7.76 4.04
C LEU A 60 -8.64 7.91 3.55
N ALA A 61 -9.55 8.27 4.43
CA ALA A 61 -10.95 8.42 4.08
C ALA A 61 -11.17 9.53 3.04
N SER A 62 -10.25 10.47 2.95
CA SER A 62 -10.35 11.55 1.97
C SER A 62 -9.91 11.13 0.56
N ILE A 63 -9.50 9.89 0.38
CA ILE A 63 -9.05 9.37 -0.92
C ILE A 63 -10.12 8.40 -1.44
N PRO A 64 -11.06 8.88 -2.27
CA PRO A 64 -12.20 8.04 -2.67
C PRO A 64 -11.82 6.81 -3.48
N SER A 65 -10.76 6.89 -4.27
CA SER A 65 -10.36 5.79 -5.14
C SER A 65 -9.81 4.60 -4.36
N LEU A 66 -9.57 4.75 -3.06
CA LEU A 66 -8.98 3.70 -2.26
C LEU A 66 -9.85 2.44 -2.21
N THR A 67 -11.16 2.61 -2.04
CA THR A 67 -12.08 1.48 -1.99
C THR A 67 -12.43 0.94 -3.36
N LYS A 68 -12.07 1.66 -4.42
CA LYS A 68 -12.34 1.24 -5.79
C LYS A 68 -11.16 0.49 -6.41
N ALA A 69 -10.02 0.47 -5.76
CA ALA A 69 -8.85 -0.22 -6.27
C ALA A 69 -9.06 -1.72 -6.25
N ASP A 70 -8.44 -2.41 -7.20
CA ASP A 70 -8.48 -3.88 -7.22
C ASP A 70 -7.72 -4.46 -6.05
N SER A 71 -6.63 -3.83 -5.64
CA SER A 71 -5.85 -4.23 -4.47
C SER A 71 -5.16 -3.02 -3.86
N VAL A 72 -5.03 -3.04 -2.54
CA VAL A 72 -4.21 -2.07 -1.82
C VAL A 72 -3.04 -2.84 -1.23
N ILE A 73 -1.82 -2.42 -1.57
CA ILE A 73 -0.60 -3.09 -1.15
C ILE A 73 0.09 -2.22 -0.10
N VAL A 74 0.24 -2.77 1.10
CA VAL A 74 0.86 -2.07 2.21
C VAL A 74 2.32 -2.48 2.28
N CYS A 75 3.21 -1.57 1.92
CA CYS A 75 4.65 -1.82 1.84
C CYS A 75 5.41 -1.21 3.02
N ILE A 76 4.76 -1.10 4.18
CA ILE A 76 5.37 -0.56 5.38
C ILE A 76 6.02 -1.73 6.12
N GLY A 77 7.36 -1.79 6.12
CA GLY A 77 8.05 -2.93 6.68
C GLY A 77 8.80 -2.65 7.96
N SER A 78 9.37 -1.47 8.11
CA SER A 78 10.24 -1.19 9.24
C SER A 78 9.52 -0.67 10.48
N ASN A 79 8.27 -0.25 10.34
CA ASN A 79 7.49 0.28 11.46
C ASN A 79 6.25 -0.59 11.62
N LEU A 80 6.32 -1.51 12.59
CA LEU A 80 5.24 -2.47 12.81
C LEU A 80 3.94 -1.77 13.17
N GLU A 81 4.00 -0.80 14.07
CA GLU A 81 2.80 -0.09 14.49
C GLU A 81 2.12 0.61 13.32
N ALA A 82 2.91 1.29 12.50
CA ALA A 82 2.34 1.99 11.34
C ALA A 82 1.71 1.01 10.35
N SER A 83 2.34 -0.14 10.15
CA SER A 83 1.79 -1.17 9.27
C SER A 83 0.43 -1.65 9.77
N LEU A 84 0.33 -1.97 11.05
CA LEU A 84 -0.89 -2.51 11.61
C LEU A 84 -2.00 -1.47 11.66
N LEU A 85 -1.68 -0.23 12.01
CA LEU A 85 -2.67 0.84 12.02
C LEU A 85 -3.21 1.10 10.61
N THR A 86 -2.33 1.07 9.62
CA THR A 86 -2.75 1.24 8.24
C THR A 86 -3.74 0.15 7.82
N ILE A 87 -3.42 -1.11 8.14
CA ILE A 87 -4.29 -2.24 7.82
C ILE A 87 -5.65 -2.08 8.48
N LEU A 88 -5.66 -1.73 9.76
CA LEU A 88 -6.92 -1.53 10.47
C LEU A 88 -7.75 -0.42 9.84
N ASN A 89 -7.12 0.69 9.48
CA ASN A 89 -7.82 1.78 8.84
C ASN A 89 -8.42 1.36 7.50
N LEU A 90 -7.65 0.63 6.71
CA LEU A 90 -8.14 0.15 5.42
C LEU A 90 -9.36 -0.75 5.58
N LYS A 91 -9.31 -1.66 6.55
CA LYS A 91 -10.43 -2.55 6.78
C LYS A 91 -11.66 -1.79 7.26
N GLU A 92 -11.48 -0.81 8.12
CA GLU A 92 -12.59 0.00 8.60
C GLU A 92 -13.22 0.84 7.49
N LEU A 93 -12.42 1.21 6.50
CA LEU A 93 -12.91 1.97 5.35
C LEU A 93 -13.55 1.10 4.27
N GLY A 94 -13.52 -0.21 4.46
CA GLY A 94 -14.17 -1.13 3.53
C GLY A 94 -13.30 -1.65 2.40
N VAL A 95 -12.00 -1.48 2.49
CA VAL A 95 -11.08 -2.04 1.50
C VAL A 95 -11.06 -3.56 1.68
N LYS A 96 -11.34 -4.29 0.61
CA LYS A 96 -11.54 -5.73 0.71
C LYS A 96 -10.31 -6.56 0.35
N HIS A 97 -9.49 -6.08 -0.57
CA HIS A 97 -8.33 -6.84 -1.02
C HIS A 97 -7.06 -6.11 -0.58
N ILE A 98 -6.43 -6.63 0.45
CA ILE A 98 -5.25 -6.03 1.06
C ILE A 98 -4.10 -7.02 0.99
N ILE A 99 -2.99 -6.58 0.41
CA ILE A 99 -1.75 -7.35 0.38
C ILE A 99 -0.77 -6.61 1.27
N ALA A 100 -0.12 -7.31 2.18
CA ALA A 100 0.76 -6.65 3.15
C ALA A 100 2.16 -7.25 3.12
N LYS A 101 3.16 -6.38 3.20
CA LYS A 101 4.54 -6.78 3.36
C LYS A 101 4.79 -7.15 4.81
N SER A 102 5.45 -8.28 5.04
CA SER A 102 5.81 -8.71 6.37
C SER A 102 7.31 -8.59 6.59
N SER A 103 7.71 -8.12 7.77
CA SER A 103 9.11 -7.95 8.11
C SER A 103 9.63 -8.98 9.10
N SER A 104 8.76 -9.82 9.65
CA SER A 104 9.15 -10.80 10.65
C SER A 104 8.09 -11.88 10.80
N ALA A 105 8.41 -12.95 11.52
CA ALA A 105 7.43 -14.00 11.81
C ALA A 105 6.30 -13.48 12.68
N GLU A 106 6.61 -12.61 13.64
CA GLU A 106 5.56 -12.00 14.46
C GLU A 106 4.65 -11.12 13.63
N HIS A 107 5.23 -10.33 12.74
CA HIS A 107 4.46 -9.47 11.85
C HIS A 107 3.50 -10.32 11.00
N THR A 108 4.01 -11.39 10.42
CA THR A 108 3.21 -12.31 9.62
C THR A 108 2.02 -12.85 10.42
N SER A 109 2.28 -13.29 11.65
CA SER A 109 1.24 -13.85 12.50
C SER A 109 0.12 -12.84 12.76
N ILE A 110 0.49 -11.59 13.04
CA ILE A 110 -0.50 -10.55 13.30
C ILE A 110 -1.28 -10.21 12.03
N LEU A 111 -0.60 -10.12 10.90
CA LEU A 111 -1.26 -9.83 9.63
C LEU A 111 -2.29 -10.90 9.28
N GLU A 112 -1.95 -12.16 9.53
CA GLU A 112 -2.88 -13.26 9.30
C GLU A 112 -4.12 -13.11 10.16
N LYS A 113 -3.94 -12.76 11.43
CA LYS A 113 -5.05 -12.58 12.35
C LYS A 113 -5.92 -11.38 11.97
N LEU A 114 -5.33 -10.36 11.38
CA LEU A 114 -6.08 -9.20 10.91
C LEU A 114 -6.85 -9.50 9.63
N GLY A 115 -6.59 -10.63 9.00
CA GLY A 115 -7.37 -11.06 7.85
C GLY A 115 -6.99 -10.36 6.55
N VAL A 116 -5.71 -10.03 6.36
CA VAL A 116 -5.28 -9.52 5.07
C VAL A 116 -5.42 -10.61 4.02
N THR A 117 -5.59 -10.20 2.77
CA THR A 117 -5.82 -11.15 1.68
C THR A 117 -4.58 -11.97 1.38
N ASP A 118 -3.43 -11.33 1.37
CA ASP A 118 -2.17 -12.00 1.05
C ASP A 118 -1.02 -11.28 1.74
N ILE A 119 0.08 -12.00 1.92
CA ILE A 119 1.27 -11.48 2.60
C ILE A 119 2.45 -11.79 1.73
N PHE A 120 3.36 -10.81 1.57
CA PHE A 120 4.60 -11.08 0.88
C PHE A 120 5.77 -10.69 1.78
N HIS A 121 6.90 -11.33 1.53
CA HIS A 121 8.13 -11.05 2.26
C HIS A 121 9.11 -10.38 1.33
N PRO A 122 9.78 -9.33 1.77
CA PRO A 122 10.82 -8.75 0.94
C PRO A 122 11.87 -9.80 0.70
N GLU A 123 12.52 -9.71 -0.42
CA GLU A 123 13.55 -10.66 -0.73
C GLU A 123 14.70 -10.53 0.26
N ARG A 124 15.37 -11.59 0.53
CA ARG A 124 16.41 -11.60 1.53
C ARG A 124 17.67 -12.15 1.04
#